data_7cc15a912abb04dc835beb2d50f9294b
#
_entry.id   7cc15a912abb04dc835beb2d50f9294b
#
_cell.length_a   1.000
_cell.length_b   1.000
_cell.length_c   1.000
_cell.angle_alpha   90.00
_cell.angle_beta   90.00
_cell.angle_gamma   90.00
#
_symmetry.space_group_name_H-M   'P 1'
#
loop_
_entity.id
_entity.type
_entity.pdbx_description
1 polymer ?
#
loop_
_entity_poly.entity_id
_entity_poly.type
_entity_poly.pdbx_seq_one_letter_code
_entity_poly.pdbx_strand_id
1 'polypeptide(L)'
;NPALVYVSVSGFGHSGPMADRPAYDNVIQAFTGVALSQAHAETGEPTQYYQIFADKVTAMYAAQAISVALLARERGAGGQELRLAMVDAVASFMWPDVGGMALFREEGASPGLAVAKHVPLIKCRNGYAQAAPLNDAQFHGWCAAFGVDSSDPDVLTVADRNRHGDKLKALATAVYANALGMDVDEVVTRLEAADVPCAKAHSLDELPAHPQMQANGLFVECEHPVAGRLLEPRSPARFGGTPTGCGFPSAALGQHSDEILRELGIDAATVATWREKGVIG
;
A
#
# COMPACT_ATOMS: atom_id res chain seq x y z
N ASN A 1 -25.87 -13.31 -20.87
CA ASN A 1 -26.49 -13.17 -19.54
C ASN A 1 -26.65 -11.68 -19.21
N PRO A 2 -27.89 -11.12 -19.21
CA PRO A 2 -28.12 -9.70 -18.97
C PRO A 2 -27.84 -9.26 -17.52
N ALA A 3 -27.66 -10.20 -16.61
CA ALA A 3 -27.29 -9.93 -15.21
C ALA A 3 -25.78 -10.11 -14.92
N LEU A 4 -24.97 -10.41 -15.94
CA LEU A 4 -23.54 -10.63 -15.75
C LEU A 4 -22.80 -9.31 -15.48
N VAL A 5 -22.06 -9.26 -14.41
CA VAL A 5 -21.01 -8.26 -14.18
C VAL A 5 -19.70 -8.87 -14.69
N TYR A 6 -19.19 -8.32 -15.78
CA TYR A 6 -17.98 -8.80 -16.44
C TYR A 6 -16.85 -7.79 -16.24
N VAL A 7 -15.69 -8.26 -15.75
CA VAL A 7 -14.55 -7.40 -15.49
C VAL A 7 -13.38 -7.81 -16.38
N SER A 8 -12.87 -6.85 -17.15
CA SER A 8 -11.71 -7.01 -17.99
C SER A 8 -10.58 -6.09 -17.47
N VAL A 9 -9.48 -6.69 -17.05
CA VAL A 9 -8.28 -5.96 -16.56
C VAL A 9 -7.18 -6.10 -17.60
N SER A 10 -6.55 -4.98 -17.97
CA SER A 10 -5.43 -4.94 -18.91
C SER A 10 -4.29 -4.09 -18.36
N GLY A 11 -3.08 -4.24 -18.90
CA GLY A 11 -1.93 -3.42 -18.49
C GLY A 11 -2.08 -1.96 -18.86
N PHE A 12 -2.25 -1.68 -20.16
CA PHE A 12 -2.24 -0.32 -20.70
C PHE A 12 -3.60 0.20 -21.17
N GLY A 13 -4.67 -0.59 -21.02
CA GLY A 13 -6.00 -0.25 -21.52
C GLY A 13 -6.38 -1.10 -22.72
N HIS A 14 -7.67 -1.01 -23.12
CA HIS A 14 -8.26 -1.80 -24.21
C HIS A 14 -8.16 -1.09 -25.57
N SER A 15 -7.58 0.10 -25.62
CA SER A 15 -7.41 0.90 -26.84
C SER A 15 -6.14 1.75 -26.75
N GLY A 16 -5.75 2.31 -27.89
CA GLY A 16 -4.56 3.16 -27.95
C GLY A 16 -3.29 2.40 -28.37
N PRO A 17 -2.15 3.10 -28.48
CA PRO A 17 -0.94 2.56 -29.11
C PRO A 17 -0.23 1.46 -28.30
N MET A 18 -0.65 1.21 -27.08
CA MET A 18 -0.07 0.22 -26.19
C MET A 18 -1.05 -0.89 -25.77
N ALA A 19 -2.25 -0.95 -26.36
CA ALA A 19 -3.30 -1.89 -25.95
C ALA A 19 -2.84 -3.37 -26.00
N ASP A 20 -2.05 -3.71 -27.00
CA ASP A 20 -1.56 -5.09 -27.21
C ASP A 20 -0.18 -5.36 -26.58
N ARG A 21 0.37 -4.40 -25.82
CA ARG A 21 1.67 -4.60 -25.18
C ARG A 21 1.54 -5.43 -23.90
N PRO A 22 2.43 -6.41 -23.72
CA PRO A 22 2.48 -7.14 -22.45
C PRO A 22 2.91 -6.21 -21.31
N ALA A 23 2.35 -6.43 -20.12
CA ALA A 23 2.67 -5.68 -18.94
C ALA A 23 2.67 -6.58 -17.70
N TYR A 24 3.60 -6.30 -16.80
CA TYR A 24 3.68 -6.81 -15.46
C TYR A 24 3.83 -5.64 -14.50
N ASP A 25 3.69 -5.89 -13.21
CA ASP A 25 3.74 -4.90 -12.16
C ASP A 25 4.89 -3.88 -12.30
N ASN A 26 6.11 -4.35 -12.46
CA ASN A 26 7.31 -3.51 -12.55
C ASN A 26 7.32 -2.60 -13.78
N VAL A 27 6.75 -3.05 -14.90
CA VAL A 27 6.60 -2.24 -16.12
C VAL A 27 5.61 -1.10 -15.87
N ILE A 28 4.52 -1.38 -15.19
CA ILE A 28 3.52 -0.39 -14.83
C ILE A 28 4.07 0.61 -13.81
N GLN A 29 4.83 0.16 -12.80
CA GLN A 29 5.51 1.06 -11.86
C GLN A 29 6.43 2.06 -12.57
N ALA A 30 7.21 1.57 -13.53
CA ALA A 30 8.10 2.44 -14.31
C ALA A 30 7.31 3.45 -15.17
N PHE A 31 6.26 2.98 -15.85
CA PHE A 31 5.46 3.79 -16.77
C PHE A 31 4.67 4.90 -16.05
N THR A 32 4.12 4.61 -14.88
CA THR A 32 3.23 5.51 -14.13
C THR A 32 3.95 6.51 -13.23
N GLY A 33 5.29 6.51 -13.24
CA GLY A 33 6.09 7.43 -12.44
C GLY A 33 6.35 6.98 -11.00
N VAL A 34 5.88 5.80 -10.59
CA VAL A 34 6.16 5.24 -9.25
C VAL A 34 7.66 5.16 -9.00
N ALA A 35 8.41 4.61 -9.95
CA ALA A 35 9.86 4.45 -9.81
C ALA A 35 10.61 5.78 -9.64
N LEU A 36 10.19 6.81 -10.36
CA LEU A 36 10.78 8.15 -10.26
C LEU A 36 10.38 8.87 -8.97
N SER A 37 9.15 8.67 -8.49
CA SER A 37 8.70 9.24 -7.20
C SER A 37 9.41 8.63 -6.00
N GLN A 38 10.02 7.44 -6.17
CA GLN A 38 10.83 6.72 -5.18
C GLN A 38 12.34 6.90 -5.40
N ALA A 39 12.75 7.86 -6.24
CA ALA A 39 14.16 8.07 -6.54
C ALA A 39 14.99 8.28 -5.27
N HIS A 40 16.20 7.72 -5.25
CA HIS A 40 17.12 7.85 -4.13
C HIS A 40 17.44 9.34 -3.89
N ALA A 41 17.30 9.78 -2.65
CA ALA A 41 17.35 11.20 -2.30
C ALA A 41 18.68 11.88 -2.65
N GLU A 42 19.82 11.16 -2.59
CA GLU A 42 21.15 11.70 -2.84
C GLU A 42 21.57 11.58 -4.31
N THR A 43 21.23 10.47 -4.96
CA THR A 43 21.69 10.18 -6.34
C THR A 43 20.65 10.55 -7.41
N GLY A 44 19.38 10.66 -7.05
CA GLY A 44 18.27 10.81 -7.99
C GLY A 44 17.97 9.54 -8.80
N GLU A 45 18.60 8.41 -8.47
CA GLU A 45 18.42 7.16 -9.19
C GLU A 45 17.01 6.60 -8.91
N PRO A 46 16.22 6.28 -9.96
CA PRO A 46 14.89 5.71 -9.80
C PRO A 46 14.92 4.36 -9.08
N THR A 47 13.97 4.15 -8.20
CA THR A 47 13.84 2.89 -7.46
C THR A 47 12.40 2.41 -7.49
N GLN A 48 12.20 1.13 -7.80
CA GLN A 48 10.88 0.51 -7.75
C GLN A 48 10.54 0.08 -6.32
N TYR A 49 9.25 0.00 -6.00
CA TYR A 49 8.81 -0.77 -4.84
C TYR A 49 9.17 -2.24 -5.04
N TYR A 50 9.78 -2.85 -4.05
CA TYR A 50 10.11 -4.28 -4.04
C TYR A 50 8.89 -5.19 -3.83
N GLN A 51 7.70 -4.66 -3.94
CA GLN A 51 6.44 -5.39 -3.87
C GLN A 51 5.64 -5.17 -5.15
N ILE A 52 4.75 -6.10 -5.45
CA ILE A 52 3.82 -6.01 -6.57
C ILE A 52 2.75 -4.92 -6.30
N PHE A 53 3.19 -3.67 -6.33
CA PHE A 53 2.42 -2.49 -5.97
C PHE A 53 1.28 -2.21 -6.97
N ALA A 54 1.60 -2.26 -8.26
CA ALA A 54 0.65 -1.95 -9.32
C ALA A 54 -0.49 -3.00 -9.37
N ASP A 55 -0.15 -4.28 -9.22
CA ASP A 55 -1.12 -5.37 -9.16
C ASP A 55 -2.07 -5.18 -7.97
N LYS A 56 -1.53 -4.91 -6.78
CA LYS A 56 -2.33 -4.73 -5.55
C LYS A 56 -3.25 -3.52 -5.63
N VAL A 57 -2.77 -2.38 -6.13
CA VAL A 57 -3.59 -1.18 -6.33
C VAL A 57 -4.71 -1.48 -7.31
N THR A 58 -4.39 -2.13 -8.45
CA THR A 58 -5.38 -2.52 -9.45
C THR A 58 -6.42 -3.48 -8.87
N ALA A 59 -6.01 -4.47 -8.08
CA ALA A 59 -6.93 -5.41 -7.44
C ALA A 59 -7.90 -4.71 -6.46
N MET A 60 -7.43 -3.71 -5.71
CA MET A 60 -8.30 -2.91 -4.83
C MET A 60 -9.35 -2.11 -5.63
N TYR A 61 -8.96 -1.46 -6.73
CA TYR A 61 -9.91 -0.78 -7.61
C TYR A 61 -10.89 -1.74 -8.27
N ALA A 62 -10.41 -2.92 -8.70
CA ALA A 62 -11.28 -3.96 -9.27
C ALA A 62 -12.32 -4.42 -8.24
N ALA A 63 -11.92 -4.73 -7.02
CA ALA A 63 -12.83 -5.15 -5.95
C ALA A 63 -13.89 -4.08 -5.63
N GLN A 64 -13.48 -2.81 -5.58
CA GLN A 64 -14.39 -1.68 -5.38
C GLN A 64 -15.40 -1.58 -6.55
N ALA A 65 -14.92 -1.59 -7.79
CA ALA A 65 -15.76 -1.47 -8.98
C ALA A 65 -16.76 -2.65 -9.10
N ILE A 66 -16.32 -3.87 -8.81
CA ILE A 66 -17.17 -5.06 -8.76
C ILE A 66 -18.28 -4.88 -7.72
N SER A 67 -17.93 -4.47 -6.51
CA SER A 67 -18.90 -4.28 -5.42
C SER A 67 -19.97 -3.24 -5.79
N VAL A 68 -19.55 -2.13 -6.40
CA VAL A 68 -20.47 -1.08 -6.87
C VAL A 68 -21.35 -1.58 -8.00
N ALA A 69 -20.80 -2.33 -8.96
CA ALA A 69 -21.58 -2.89 -10.07
C ALA A 69 -22.61 -3.93 -9.61
N LEU A 70 -22.24 -4.78 -8.64
CA LEU A 70 -23.16 -5.74 -8.03
C LEU A 70 -24.28 -5.01 -7.28
N LEU A 71 -23.97 -3.97 -6.52
CA LEU A 71 -24.98 -3.15 -5.86
C LEU A 71 -25.91 -2.45 -6.86
N ALA A 72 -25.38 -1.93 -7.96
CA ALA A 72 -26.17 -1.33 -9.04
C ALA A 72 -27.11 -2.37 -9.68
N ARG A 73 -26.60 -3.57 -9.93
CA ARG A 73 -27.40 -4.69 -10.43
C ARG A 73 -28.56 -5.05 -9.49
N GLU A 74 -28.32 -5.17 -8.20
CA GLU A 74 -29.37 -5.43 -7.19
C GLU A 74 -30.41 -4.31 -7.13
N ARG A 75 -30.05 -3.08 -7.52
CA ARG A 75 -30.95 -1.93 -7.64
C ARG A 75 -31.64 -1.81 -9.00
N GLY A 76 -31.50 -2.81 -9.86
CA GLY A 76 -32.22 -2.91 -11.14
C GLY A 76 -31.45 -2.35 -12.35
N ALA A 77 -30.21 -1.99 -12.25
CA ALA A 77 -29.41 -1.53 -13.39
C ALA A 77 -28.99 -2.65 -14.36
N GLY A 78 -29.18 -3.92 -13.98
CA GLY A 78 -28.74 -5.07 -14.78
C GLY A 78 -27.22 -5.33 -14.64
N GLY A 79 -26.73 -6.27 -15.45
CA GLY A 79 -25.29 -6.55 -15.57
C GLY A 79 -24.57 -5.47 -16.38
N GLN A 80 -23.24 -5.43 -16.26
CA GLN A 80 -22.43 -4.47 -17.02
C GLN A 80 -20.99 -4.96 -17.20
N GLU A 81 -20.32 -4.44 -18.22
CA GLU A 81 -18.89 -4.62 -18.43
C GLU A 81 -18.12 -3.53 -17.70
N LEU A 82 -17.11 -3.94 -16.94
CA LEU A 82 -16.13 -3.06 -16.29
C LEU A 82 -14.78 -3.24 -16.97
N ARG A 83 -14.19 -2.16 -17.44
CA ARG A 83 -12.86 -2.15 -18.03
C ARG A 83 -11.91 -1.38 -17.13
N LEU A 84 -10.83 -2.01 -16.73
CA LEU A 84 -9.82 -1.43 -15.85
C LEU A 84 -8.45 -1.62 -16.48
N ALA A 85 -7.68 -0.51 -16.53
CA ALA A 85 -6.27 -0.55 -16.91
C ALA A 85 -5.40 -0.37 -15.67
N MET A 86 -4.33 -1.14 -15.57
CA MET A 86 -3.38 -1.01 -14.46
C MET A 86 -2.72 0.37 -14.44
N VAL A 87 -2.38 0.91 -15.61
CA VAL A 87 -1.81 2.27 -15.72
C VAL A 87 -2.76 3.34 -15.17
N ASP A 88 -4.07 3.22 -15.45
CA ASP A 88 -5.07 4.18 -14.96
C ASP A 88 -5.24 4.06 -13.45
N ALA A 89 -5.31 2.83 -12.93
CA ALA A 89 -5.44 2.59 -11.50
C ALA A 89 -4.26 3.18 -10.73
N VAL A 90 -3.04 2.90 -11.16
CA VAL A 90 -1.82 3.38 -10.48
C VAL A 90 -1.66 4.89 -10.64
N ALA A 91 -1.85 5.43 -11.84
CA ALA A 91 -1.78 6.87 -12.07
C ALA A 91 -2.82 7.61 -11.22
N SER A 92 -4.05 7.13 -11.18
CA SER A 92 -5.12 7.71 -10.37
C SER A 92 -4.82 7.66 -8.88
N PHE A 93 -4.23 6.57 -8.39
CA PHE A 93 -3.82 6.42 -7.00
C PHE A 93 -2.71 7.40 -6.60
N MET A 94 -1.71 7.58 -7.47
CA MET A 94 -0.54 8.43 -7.20
C MET A 94 -0.80 9.92 -7.40
N TRP A 95 -1.73 10.28 -8.29
CA TRP A 95 -1.89 11.65 -8.77
C TRP A 95 -2.15 12.70 -7.70
N PRO A 96 -3.02 12.46 -6.69
CA PRO A 96 -3.32 13.46 -5.67
C PRO A 96 -2.10 13.89 -4.85
N ASP A 97 -1.17 12.96 -4.59
CA ASP A 97 -0.05 13.19 -3.68
C ASP A 97 1.25 13.58 -4.40
N VAL A 98 1.48 13.02 -5.58
CA VAL A 98 2.76 13.18 -6.30
C VAL A 98 2.64 13.82 -7.67
N GLY A 99 1.44 14.19 -8.11
CA GLY A 99 1.21 14.87 -9.39
C GLY A 99 1.90 16.24 -9.50
N GLY A 100 2.19 16.86 -8.36
CA GLY A 100 2.97 18.10 -8.29
C GLY A 100 2.42 19.19 -9.18
N MET A 101 3.28 19.83 -9.96
CA MET A 101 2.88 20.90 -10.90
C MET A 101 1.98 20.42 -12.04
N ALA A 102 1.97 19.12 -12.35
CA ALA A 102 1.09 18.58 -13.40
C ALA A 102 -0.40 18.64 -13.04
N LEU A 103 -0.74 18.78 -11.76
CA LEU A 103 -2.12 19.00 -11.30
C LEU A 103 -2.71 20.34 -11.76
N PHE A 104 -1.87 21.37 -11.90
CA PHE A 104 -2.33 22.73 -12.12
C PHE A 104 -2.35 23.06 -13.61
N ARG A 105 -3.37 23.80 -14.05
CA ARG A 105 -3.52 24.30 -15.41
C ARG A 105 -3.42 25.82 -15.50
N GLU A 106 -3.52 26.51 -14.37
CA GLU A 106 -3.44 27.95 -14.27
C GLU A 106 -1.98 28.41 -14.10
N GLU A 107 -1.57 29.43 -14.86
CA GLU A 107 -0.27 30.05 -14.68
C GLU A 107 -0.13 30.68 -13.28
N GLY A 108 1.00 30.43 -12.63
CA GLY A 108 1.26 30.93 -11.26
C GLY A 108 0.62 30.10 -10.13
N ALA A 109 -0.13 29.06 -10.43
CA ALA A 109 -0.59 28.14 -9.41
C ALA A 109 0.58 27.39 -8.76
N SER A 110 0.48 27.14 -7.46
CA SER A 110 1.50 26.41 -6.71
C SER A 110 0.87 25.25 -5.95
N PRO A 111 1.49 24.06 -5.94
CA PRO A 111 1.01 22.93 -5.17
C PRO A 111 1.07 23.14 -3.64
N GLY A 112 1.63 24.26 -3.19
CA GLY A 112 1.91 24.48 -1.78
C GLY A 112 2.97 23.51 -1.24
N LEU A 113 2.76 23.04 -0.02
CA LEU A 113 3.63 22.00 0.55
C LEU A 113 3.26 20.64 -0.05
N ALA A 114 4.21 19.97 -0.67
CA ALA A 114 4.02 18.61 -1.12
C ALA A 114 3.72 17.69 0.10
N VAL A 115 2.58 17.01 0.07
CA VAL A 115 2.18 16.09 1.14
C VAL A 115 3.11 14.88 1.17
N ALA A 116 3.45 14.36 -0.01
CA ALA A 116 4.37 13.25 -0.18
C ALA A 116 5.80 13.77 -0.38
N LYS A 117 6.50 14.10 0.69
CA LYS A 117 7.95 14.33 0.68
C LYS A 117 8.66 13.11 1.24
N HIS A 118 9.81 12.80 0.66
CA HIS A 118 10.71 11.83 1.29
C HIS A 118 11.17 12.36 2.64
N VAL A 119 10.67 11.75 3.71
CA VAL A 119 11.14 11.98 5.07
C VAL A 119 12.00 10.78 5.46
N PRO A 120 13.32 10.96 5.65
CA PRO A 120 14.19 9.85 5.99
C PRO A 120 13.80 9.26 7.35
N LEU A 121 13.99 7.95 7.50
CA LEU A 121 13.89 7.30 8.80
C LEU A 121 14.95 7.86 9.76
N ILE A 122 14.60 7.99 11.01
CA ILE A 122 15.50 8.38 12.10
C ILE A 122 16.36 7.16 12.45
N LYS A 123 17.63 7.20 12.07
CA LYS A 123 18.58 6.14 12.41
C LYS A 123 18.98 6.26 13.87
N CYS A 124 18.79 5.19 14.63
CA CYS A 124 19.19 5.04 16.02
C CYS A 124 20.38 4.07 16.15
N ARG A 125 20.92 3.88 17.35
CA ARG A 125 22.04 2.97 17.62
C ARG A 125 21.73 1.53 17.19
N ASN A 126 20.51 1.07 17.41
CA ASN A 126 20.10 -0.33 17.23
C ASN A 126 18.86 -0.51 16.35
N GLY A 127 18.51 0.45 15.52
CA GLY A 127 17.35 0.36 14.63
C GLY A 127 16.97 1.69 14.02
N TYR A 128 15.73 1.78 13.58
CA TYR A 128 15.18 2.98 12.94
C TYR A 128 13.82 3.30 13.53
N ALA A 129 13.50 4.58 13.63
CA ALA A 129 12.19 5.09 13.97
C ALA A 129 11.69 6.03 12.87
N GLN A 130 10.39 6.30 12.86
CA GLN A 130 9.78 7.36 12.09
C GLN A 130 8.97 8.26 13.01
N ALA A 131 8.99 9.55 12.73
CA ALA A 131 8.17 10.54 13.40
C ALA A 131 7.50 11.46 12.36
N ALA A 132 6.28 11.90 12.66
CA ALA A 132 5.49 12.76 11.78
C ALA A 132 4.96 13.99 12.56
N PRO A 133 5.81 14.98 12.89
CA PRO A 133 5.39 16.20 13.56
C PRO A 133 4.66 17.13 12.57
N LEU A 134 3.33 17.11 12.56
CA LEU A 134 2.51 17.82 11.58
C LEU A 134 2.08 19.23 12.03
N ASN A 135 2.10 19.51 13.33
CA ASN A 135 1.77 20.83 13.89
C ASN A 135 2.93 21.42 14.70
N ASP A 136 2.78 22.67 15.13
CA ASP A 136 3.86 23.39 15.84
C ASP A 136 4.23 22.72 17.17
N ALA A 137 3.26 22.31 17.95
CA ALA A 137 3.51 21.62 19.24
C ALA A 137 4.27 20.31 19.02
N GLN A 138 3.88 19.52 18.03
CA GLN A 138 4.57 18.28 17.68
C GLN A 138 6.00 18.52 17.16
N PHE A 139 6.21 19.60 16.38
CA PHE A 139 7.56 19.96 15.93
C PHE A 139 8.48 20.30 17.09
N HIS A 140 8.01 21.12 18.04
CA HIS A 140 8.77 21.45 19.24
C HIS A 140 9.00 20.23 20.13
N GLY A 141 7.98 19.38 20.29
CA GLY A 141 8.08 18.09 20.97
C GLY A 141 9.11 17.15 20.31
N TRP A 142 9.13 17.09 18.98
CA TRP A 142 10.12 16.33 18.23
C TRP A 142 11.54 16.85 18.48
N CYS A 143 11.77 18.17 18.42
CA CYS A 143 13.07 18.74 18.76
C CYS A 143 13.48 18.44 20.21
N ALA A 144 12.57 18.64 21.16
CA ALA A 144 12.82 18.42 22.59
C ALA A 144 13.14 16.94 22.91
N ALA A 145 12.48 15.98 22.25
CA ALA A 145 12.74 14.55 22.42
C ALA A 145 14.21 14.18 22.15
N PHE A 146 14.89 14.95 21.29
CA PHE A 146 16.30 14.77 20.95
C PHE A 146 17.22 15.80 21.61
N GLY A 147 16.71 16.62 22.53
CA GLY A 147 17.50 17.65 23.21
C GLY A 147 17.94 18.80 22.30
N VAL A 148 17.17 19.10 21.26
CA VAL A 148 17.41 20.20 20.33
C VAL A 148 16.52 21.38 20.70
N ASP A 149 17.14 22.55 20.91
CA ASP A 149 16.42 23.80 21.19
C ASP A 149 15.77 24.35 19.92
N SER A 150 14.45 24.53 19.95
CA SER A 150 13.64 25.09 18.89
C SER A 150 12.94 26.40 19.29
N SER A 151 13.51 27.14 20.23
CA SER A 151 12.93 28.41 20.74
C SER A 151 13.22 29.64 19.85
N ASP A 152 14.00 29.50 18.79
CA ASP A 152 14.29 30.58 17.82
C ASP A 152 12.98 31.07 17.19
N PRO A 153 12.71 32.40 17.22
CA PRO A 153 11.51 32.99 16.63
C PRO A 153 11.25 32.62 15.18
N ASP A 154 12.29 32.38 14.40
CA ASP A 154 12.22 32.04 12.98
C ASP A 154 11.76 30.58 12.70
N VAL A 155 11.53 29.77 13.74
CA VAL A 155 11.08 28.39 13.61
C VAL A 155 9.86 28.03 14.47
N LEU A 156 9.27 29.01 15.15
CA LEU A 156 8.16 28.77 16.08
C LEU A 156 6.93 28.20 15.40
N THR A 157 6.57 28.70 14.23
CA THR A 157 5.39 28.25 13.50
C THR A 157 5.76 27.56 12.19
N VAL A 158 4.82 26.79 11.61
CA VAL A 158 4.95 26.21 10.27
C VAL A 158 5.27 27.31 9.24
N ALA A 159 4.64 28.49 9.36
CA ALA A 159 4.88 29.60 8.45
C ALA A 159 6.32 30.15 8.57
N ASP A 160 6.86 30.21 9.79
CA ASP A 160 8.24 30.63 10.03
C ASP A 160 9.23 29.62 9.45
N ARG A 161 9.03 28.35 9.74
CA ARG A 161 9.85 27.24 9.20
C ARG A 161 9.85 27.18 7.67
N ASN A 162 8.72 27.51 7.03
CA ASN A 162 8.66 27.57 5.58
C ASN A 162 9.45 28.74 5.00
N ARG A 163 9.56 29.85 5.72
CA ARG A 163 10.37 31.02 5.33
C ARG A 163 11.86 30.81 5.61
N HIS A 164 12.20 30.06 6.64
CA HIS A 164 13.57 29.84 7.12
C HIS A 164 13.97 28.37 7.01
N GLY A 165 13.92 27.82 5.78
CA GLY A 165 14.18 26.40 5.51
C GLY A 165 15.60 25.94 5.86
N ASP A 166 16.58 26.84 5.87
CA ASP A 166 17.96 26.63 6.32
C ASP A 166 18.01 26.34 7.82
N LYS A 167 17.29 27.09 8.65
CA LYS A 167 17.18 26.86 10.09
C LYS A 167 16.43 25.54 10.39
N LEU A 168 15.34 25.26 9.67
CA LEU A 168 14.64 23.99 9.77
C LEU A 168 15.60 22.83 9.45
N LYS A 169 16.37 22.94 8.39
CA LYS A 169 17.37 21.93 8.01
C LYS A 169 18.44 21.73 9.08
N ALA A 170 18.91 22.82 9.71
CA ALA A 170 19.88 22.75 10.79
C ALA A 170 19.33 22.01 12.02
N LEU A 171 18.09 22.32 12.44
CA LEU A 171 17.42 21.60 13.54
C LEU A 171 17.22 20.12 13.22
N ALA A 172 16.73 19.79 12.02
CA ALA A 172 16.59 18.42 11.60
C ALA A 172 17.93 17.67 11.61
N THR A 173 18.99 18.29 11.12
CA THR A 173 20.34 17.70 11.15
C THR A 173 20.79 17.39 12.57
N ALA A 174 20.55 18.30 13.52
CA ALA A 174 20.89 18.10 14.94
C ALA A 174 20.07 16.94 15.55
N VAL A 175 18.76 16.85 15.26
CA VAL A 175 17.90 15.75 15.69
C VAL A 175 18.43 14.41 15.20
N TYR A 176 18.70 14.29 13.90
CA TYR A 176 19.21 13.04 13.32
C TYR A 176 20.59 12.67 13.87
N ALA A 177 21.45 13.65 14.13
CA ALA A 177 22.76 13.42 14.73
C ALA A 177 22.65 12.89 16.17
N ASN A 178 21.79 13.50 17.00
CA ASN A 178 21.58 13.09 18.38
C ASN A 178 20.96 11.69 18.48
N ALA A 179 20.06 11.34 17.54
CA ALA A 179 19.42 10.04 17.49
C ALA A 179 20.40 8.86 17.33
N LEU A 180 21.53 9.07 16.67
CA LEU A 180 22.53 8.01 16.43
C LEU A 180 23.07 7.38 17.73
N GLY A 181 23.11 8.14 18.82
CA GLY A 181 23.56 7.67 20.13
C GLY A 181 22.47 7.02 20.99
N MET A 182 21.21 7.08 20.58
CA MET A 182 20.06 6.64 21.36
C MET A 182 19.54 5.27 20.89
N ASP A 183 18.97 4.51 21.82
CA ASP A 183 18.22 3.28 21.46
C ASP A 183 16.89 3.66 20.82
N VAL A 184 16.45 2.84 19.85
CA VAL A 184 15.19 3.09 19.12
C VAL A 184 13.97 3.10 20.05
N ASP A 185 13.93 2.24 21.06
CA ASP A 185 12.82 2.17 22.00
C ASP A 185 12.80 3.40 22.95
N GLU A 186 13.98 3.93 23.30
CA GLU A 186 14.11 5.21 24.01
C GLU A 186 13.59 6.38 23.17
N VAL A 187 13.95 6.41 21.88
CA VAL A 187 13.49 7.45 20.93
C VAL A 187 11.97 7.43 20.83
N VAL A 188 11.37 6.27 20.64
CA VAL A 188 9.89 6.13 20.56
C VAL A 188 9.26 6.61 21.85
N THR A 189 9.75 6.16 23.02
CA THR A 189 9.21 6.58 24.32
C THR A 189 9.26 8.09 24.52
N ARG A 190 10.35 8.76 24.12
CA ARG A 190 10.48 10.22 24.24
C ARG A 190 9.54 10.97 23.30
N LEU A 191 9.36 10.46 22.08
CA LEU A 191 8.44 11.03 21.09
C LEU A 191 6.99 10.88 21.54
N GLU A 192 6.60 9.71 22.07
CA GLU A 192 5.27 9.47 22.64
C GLU A 192 4.99 10.40 23.83
N ALA A 193 5.95 10.58 24.72
CA ALA A 193 5.83 11.50 25.87
C ALA A 193 5.66 12.96 25.44
N ALA A 194 6.12 13.32 24.23
CA ALA A 194 5.96 14.64 23.63
C ALA A 194 4.75 14.75 22.70
N ASP A 195 3.84 13.77 22.70
CA ASP A 195 2.64 13.68 21.82
C ASP A 195 2.97 13.82 20.32
N VAL A 196 4.11 13.25 19.91
CA VAL A 196 4.54 13.23 18.51
C VAL A 196 4.18 11.87 17.91
N PRO A 197 3.41 11.82 16.81
CA PRO A 197 3.13 10.57 16.11
C PRO A 197 4.43 9.90 15.67
N CYS A 198 4.68 8.69 16.15
CA CYS A 198 5.90 7.96 15.88
C CYS A 198 5.70 6.45 15.87
N ALA A 199 6.64 5.75 15.29
CA ALA A 199 6.73 4.29 15.38
C ALA A 199 8.18 3.83 15.17
N LYS A 200 8.52 2.70 15.77
CA LYS A 200 9.70 1.91 15.41
C LYS A 200 9.51 1.29 14.02
N ALA A 201 10.53 1.25 13.21
CA ALA A 201 10.50 0.50 11.95
C ALA A 201 10.68 -1.00 12.25
N HIS A 202 9.64 -1.77 12.01
CA HIS A 202 9.61 -3.21 12.19
C HIS A 202 9.91 -3.95 10.89
N SER A 203 10.53 -5.12 11.00
CA SER A 203 10.54 -6.09 9.91
C SER A 203 9.19 -6.83 9.83
N LEU A 204 8.87 -7.43 8.69
CA LEU A 204 7.60 -8.13 8.51
C LEU A 204 7.45 -9.35 9.41
N ASP A 205 8.54 -10.03 9.73
CA ASP A 205 8.58 -11.21 10.59
C ASP A 205 8.37 -10.89 12.07
N GLU A 206 8.60 -9.64 12.50
CA GLU A 206 8.28 -9.19 13.86
C GLU A 206 6.77 -8.92 14.06
N LEU A 207 6.04 -8.59 13.00
CA LEU A 207 4.64 -8.15 13.11
C LEU A 207 3.70 -9.17 13.76
N PRO A 208 3.77 -10.48 13.49
CA PRO A 208 2.87 -11.43 14.13
C PRO A 208 3.00 -11.50 15.66
N ALA A 209 4.19 -11.24 16.20
CA ALA A 209 4.45 -11.20 17.63
C ALA A 209 4.18 -9.83 18.26
N HIS A 210 3.96 -8.78 17.47
CA HIS A 210 3.76 -7.43 17.97
C HIS A 210 2.44 -7.31 18.75
N PRO A 211 2.43 -6.76 19.98
CA PRO A 211 1.24 -6.70 20.84
C PRO A 211 0.02 -6.08 20.17
N GLN A 212 0.21 -4.99 19.40
CA GLN A 212 -0.88 -4.34 18.68
C GLN A 212 -1.45 -5.24 17.56
N MET A 213 -0.60 -5.99 16.85
CA MET A 213 -1.05 -6.92 15.80
C MET A 213 -1.79 -8.12 16.41
N GLN A 214 -1.35 -8.61 17.57
CA GLN A 214 -2.06 -9.64 18.33
C GLN A 214 -3.41 -9.12 18.82
N ALA A 215 -3.48 -7.92 19.40
CA ALA A 215 -4.73 -7.31 19.82
C ALA A 215 -5.70 -7.09 18.63
N ASN A 216 -5.18 -6.75 17.47
CA ASN A 216 -5.96 -6.65 16.24
C ASN A 216 -6.40 -8.03 15.71
N GLY A 217 -5.73 -9.12 16.10
CA GLY A 217 -6.01 -10.46 15.60
C GLY A 217 -5.93 -10.54 14.08
N LEU A 218 -4.92 -9.90 13.48
CA LEU A 218 -4.76 -9.86 12.03
C LEU A 218 -4.28 -11.19 11.49
N PHE A 219 -3.29 -11.79 12.14
CA PHE A 219 -2.68 -13.03 11.71
C PHE A 219 -3.41 -14.23 12.30
N VAL A 220 -3.74 -15.20 11.45
CA VAL A 220 -4.46 -16.42 11.82
C VAL A 220 -3.74 -17.64 11.27
N GLU A 221 -3.70 -18.69 12.07
CA GLU A 221 -3.18 -19.98 11.60
C GLU A 221 -4.21 -20.68 10.72
N CYS A 222 -3.76 -21.25 9.62
CA CYS A 222 -4.56 -22.08 8.73
C CYS A 222 -3.76 -23.31 8.27
N GLU A 223 -4.47 -24.37 7.89
CA GLU A 223 -3.88 -25.60 7.35
C GLU A 223 -3.92 -25.56 5.83
N HIS A 224 -2.75 -25.69 5.21
CA HIS A 224 -2.62 -25.82 3.77
C HIS A 224 -2.37 -27.31 3.43
N PRO A 225 -3.09 -27.89 2.45
CA PRO A 225 -3.04 -29.33 2.19
C PRO A 225 -1.65 -29.84 1.79
N VAL A 226 -0.77 -28.99 1.26
CA VAL A 226 0.58 -29.34 0.82
C VAL A 226 1.65 -28.72 1.71
N ALA A 227 1.50 -27.45 2.11
CA ALA A 227 2.51 -26.71 2.87
C ALA A 227 2.39 -26.89 4.40
N GLY A 228 1.31 -27.51 4.89
CA GLY A 228 1.06 -27.66 6.31
C GLY A 228 0.56 -26.37 6.95
N ARG A 229 0.95 -26.11 8.19
CA ARG A 229 0.50 -24.91 8.94
C ARG A 229 1.11 -23.64 8.37
N LEU A 230 0.24 -22.68 8.07
CA LEU A 230 0.58 -21.34 7.61
C LEU A 230 0.05 -20.29 8.58
N LEU A 231 0.70 -19.14 8.60
CA LEU A 231 0.21 -17.95 9.28
C LEU A 231 -0.14 -16.91 8.23
N GLU A 232 -1.43 -16.62 8.09
CA GLU A 232 -1.93 -15.71 7.05
C GLU A 232 -2.70 -14.53 7.64
N PRO A 233 -2.66 -13.35 7.01
CA PRO A 233 -3.50 -12.25 7.43
C PRO A 233 -4.95 -12.50 6.97
N ARG A 234 -5.91 -12.39 7.88
CA ARG A 234 -7.33 -12.31 7.52
C ARG A 234 -7.63 -11.00 6.77
N SER A 235 -8.83 -10.86 6.24
CA SER A 235 -9.30 -9.57 5.73
C SER A 235 -9.09 -8.47 6.78
N PRO A 236 -8.50 -7.31 6.42
CA PRO A 236 -8.31 -6.21 7.36
C PRO A 236 -9.64 -5.60 7.83
N ALA A 237 -10.68 -5.64 7.01
CA ALA A 237 -12.01 -5.18 7.39
C ALA A 237 -12.70 -6.20 8.29
N ARG A 238 -13.31 -5.71 9.37
CA ARG A 238 -14.15 -6.51 10.27
C ARG A 238 -15.61 -6.10 10.10
N PHE A 239 -16.45 -7.05 9.72
CA PHE A 239 -17.88 -6.86 9.59
C PHE A 239 -18.58 -7.36 10.85
N GLY A 240 -19.31 -6.49 11.53
CA GLY A 240 -20.01 -6.85 12.77
C GLY A 240 -21.13 -7.88 12.59
N GLY A 241 -21.80 -7.84 11.44
CA GLY A 241 -22.92 -8.75 11.11
C GLY A 241 -22.54 -9.97 10.26
N THR A 242 -21.38 -9.91 9.58
CA THR A 242 -20.93 -10.99 8.68
C THR A 242 -19.42 -11.21 8.89
N PRO A 243 -19.03 -11.96 9.94
CA PRO A 243 -17.62 -12.18 10.25
C PRO A 243 -16.88 -12.78 9.06
N THR A 244 -15.73 -12.19 8.72
CA THR A 244 -14.81 -12.74 7.74
C THR A 244 -13.72 -13.52 8.46
N GLY A 245 -13.56 -14.81 8.13
CA GLY A 245 -12.41 -15.62 8.58
C GLY A 245 -11.17 -15.37 7.71
N CYS A 246 -10.11 -16.14 7.97
CA CYS A 246 -9.11 -16.41 6.94
C CYS A 246 -9.84 -17.13 5.80
N GLY A 247 -9.62 -16.71 4.57
CA GLY A 247 -10.17 -17.41 3.41
C GLY A 247 -9.70 -18.86 3.36
N PHE A 248 -10.08 -19.54 2.29
CA PHE A 248 -9.50 -20.86 2.02
C PHE A 248 -8.01 -20.69 1.71
N PRO A 249 -7.14 -21.59 2.18
CA PRO A 249 -5.75 -21.61 1.79
C PRO A 249 -5.64 -21.72 0.26
N SER A 250 -4.52 -21.30 -0.32
CA SER A 250 -4.27 -21.46 -1.75
C SER A 250 -4.41 -22.93 -2.15
N ALA A 251 -5.10 -23.20 -3.24
CA ALA A 251 -5.32 -24.55 -3.73
C ALA A 251 -4.08 -25.05 -4.50
N ALA A 252 -3.81 -26.35 -4.43
CA ALA A 252 -2.91 -26.98 -5.38
C ALA A 252 -3.51 -26.94 -6.79
N LEU A 253 -2.65 -27.00 -7.82
CA LEU A 253 -3.12 -27.02 -9.20
C LEU A 253 -4.09 -28.19 -9.43
N GLY A 254 -5.29 -27.88 -9.93
CA GLY A 254 -6.32 -28.86 -10.19
C GLY A 254 -7.05 -29.43 -8.97
N GLN A 255 -6.74 -28.96 -7.74
CA GLN A 255 -7.29 -29.54 -6.49
C GLN A 255 -8.84 -29.61 -6.48
N HIS A 256 -9.51 -28.64 -7.05
CA HIS A 256 -10.97 -28.55 -7.06
C HIS A 256 -11.61 -28.94 -8.40
N SER A 257 -10.85 -29.42 -9.37
CA SER A 257 -11.34 -29.72 -10.71
C SER A 257 -12.52 -30.69 -10.71
N ASP A 258 -12.41 -31.77 -9.96
CA ASP A 258 -13.47 -32.81 -9.90
C ASP A 258 -14.73 -32.32 -9.20
N GLU A 259 -14.59 -31.52 -8.15
CA GLU A 259 -15.70 -30.91 -7.43
C GLU A 259 -16.47 -29.94 -8.34
N ILE A 260 -15.77 -29.05 -9.03
CA ILE A 260 -16.35 -28.07 -9.94
C ILE A 260 -17.05 -28.75 -11.12
N LEU A 261 -16.40 -29.76 -11.72
CA LEU A 261 -17.00 -30.48 -12.85
C LEU A 261 -18.25 -31.26 -12.44
N ARG A 262 -18.27 -31.83 -11.25
CA ARG A 262 -19.45 -32.49 -10.70
C ARG A 262 -20.59 -31.51 -10.43
N GLU A 263 -20.31 -30.31 -9.90
CA GLU A 263 -21.30 -29.24 -9.73
C GLU A 263 -21.91 -28.79 -11.06
N LEU A 264 -21.11 -28.81 -12.13
CA LEU A 264 -21.57 -28.52 -13.49
C LEU A 264 -22.36 -29.69 -14.14
N GLY A 265 -22.53 -30.79 -13.42
CA GLY A 265 -23.28 -31.98 -13.92
C GLY A 265 -22.47 -32.88 -14.84
N ILE A 266 -21.13 -32.73 -14.88
CA ILE A 266 -20.26 -33.61 -15.67
C ILE A 266 -20.05 -34.91 -14.91
N ASP A 267 -20.35 -36.05 -15.57
CA ASP A 267 -20.19 -37.36 -14.97
C ASP A 267 -18.73 -37.80 -14.85
N ALA A 268 -18.47 -38.70 -13.89
CA ALA A 268 -17.10 -39.16 -13.58
C ALA A 268 -16.43 -39.87 -14.76
N ALA A 269 -17.16 -40.53 -15.64
CA ALA A 269 -16.58 -41.23 -16.80
C ALA A 269 -16.08 -40.22 -17.84
N THR A 270 -16.83 -39.14 -18.06
CA THR A 270 -16.39 -38.02 -18.90
C THR A 270 -15.15 -37.34 -18.32
N VAL A 271 -15.09 -37.09 -17.02
CA VAL A 271 -13.92 -36.51 -16.33
C VAL A 271 -12.70 -37.41 -16.52
N ALA A 272 -12.84 -38.71 -16.30
CA ALA A 272 -11.74 -39.69 -16.52
C ALA A 272 -11.22 -39.64 -17.97
N THR A 273 -12.12 -39.61 -18.94
CA THR A 273 -11.77 -39.50 -20.37
C THR A 273 -11.01 -38.20 -20.66
N TRP A 274 -11.41 -37.07 -20.07
CA TRP A 274 -10.72 -35.79 -20.24
C TRP A 274 -9.31 -35.78 -19.63
N ARG A 275 -9.12 -36.48 -18.49
CA ARG A 275 -7.79 -36.67 -17.91
C ARG A 275 -6.87 -37.51 -18.80
N GLU A 276 -7.38 -38.65 -19.30
CA GLU A 276 -6.62 -39.49 -20.22
C GLU A 276 -6.20 -38.76 -21.50
N LYS A 277 -7.04 -37.82 -21.96
CA LYS A 277 -6.76 -36.99 -23.13
C LYS A 277 -5.95 -35.72 -22.82
N GLY A 278 -5.58 -35.47 -21.56
CA GLY A 278 -4.85 -34.27 -21.14
C GLY A 278 -5.65 -32.96 -21.29
N VAL A 279 -6.99 -33.03 -21.33
CA VAL A 279 -7.86 -31.85 -21.36
C VAL A 279 -7.92 -31.18 -20.00
N ILE A 280 -7.84 -31.97 -18.95
CA ILE A 280 -7.75 -31.52 -17.55
C ILE A 280 -6.57 -32.23 -16.88
N GLY A 281 -5.91 -31.54 -15.94
CA GLY A 281 -4.81 -32.06 -15.16
C GLY A 281 -5.25 -32.69 -13.85
#